data_61339ff947acba590f525b602dddaea4
#
_entry.id   61339ff947acba590f525b602dddaea4
#
_cell.length_a   1.000
_cell.length_b   1.000
_cell.length_c   1.000
_cell.angle_alpha   90.00
_cell.angle_beta   90.00
_cell.angle_gamma   90.00
#
_symmetry.space_group_name_H-M   'P 1'
#
loop_
_entity.id
_entity.type
_entity.pdbx_description
1 polymer ?
#
loop_
_entity_poly.entity_id
_entity_poly.type
_entity_poly.pdbx_seq_one_letter_code
_entity_poly.pdbx_strand_id
1 'polypeptide(L)'
;MKESVASYLAKTLEAAGVKRIWGVTGDSLNGLSDSLNRMGTIEWLGTRHEEVAAFAAGAEAQITGELAVCAGSCGPGNLHLINGLFDCHRNHVPVLAIAAHIPSSEIGSGYFQETHPTELFRECSHYCELVTNPEQLPQVLAIAMRKAILNRGVSVIVLPGDVALKPAPEDAKVSWYPPQLPKVQPQETELDKLAELLNGATNITLMCGSGCAGAHDEVIRLAETLKAPVVHALRGKEHIEWDNPYSVGMTGLIGFSSGFHAMMNADTLILLGTQFPYRAFYPTDAKIIQIDINPGSIGAHCHVDMALVGDIKSTLTAVLPQLQVKTERKFLDKALKHYEEARKDLDALATPNDKQAIHPQYLAQQISRFADANAIFTCDVGTPTVWACRYLQMNGQRRLLGSFNHGSMANAMPQAIGAQAIDRTRQVVALCGDGGFAMLMGDFLTLAQQKLPVKIVIFNNSVLGFVAMEMKAGGYLTDGTELKNPDFAAIAEAAGIKGIRVEKASDVDAALQDAFAYQGPVLVDVITATEELAMPPQIKFEQAKGFSLYMLRAVISGRGDEVIELAKTNWLR
;
A
#
# COMPACT_ATOMS: atom_id res chain seq x y z
N MET A 1 35.13 -19.06 -21.09
CA MET A 1 35.21 -18.97 -19.62
C MET A 1 34.09 -19.84 -19.04
N LYS A 2 34.36 -20.56 -17.94
CA LYS A 2 33.29 -21.28 -17.22
C LYS A 2 32.25 -20.25 -16.71
N GLU A 3 31.00 -20.65 -16.71
CA GLU A 3 29.90 -19.83 -16.17
C GLU A 3 30.12 -19.53 -14.68
N SER A 4 29.90 -18.26 -14.26
CA SER A 4 30.01 -17.89 -12.85
C SER A 4 28.69 -18.13 -12.08
N VAL A 5 28.78 -18.19 -10.75
CA VAL A 5 27.63 -18.25 -9.84
C VAL A 5 26.66 -17.09 -10.11
N ALA A 6 27.16 -15.87 -10.31
CA ALA A 6 26.36 -14.71 -10.66
C ALA A 6 25.65 -14.84 -12.02
N SER A 7 26.32 -15.45 -13.02
CA SER A 7 25.70 -15.72 -14.32
C SER A 7 24.60 -16.77 -14.22
N TYR A 8 24.81 -17.83 -13.43
CA TYR A 8 23.77 -18.83 -13.15
C TYR A 8 22.55 -18.21 -12.44
N LEU A 9 22.81 -17.35 -11.45
CA LEU A 9 21.75 -16.59 -10.75
C LEU A 9 20.93 -15.77 -11.76
N ALA A 10 21.59 -14.94 -12.60
CA ALA A 10 20.93 -14.09 -13.57
C ALA A 10 20.08 -14.89 -14.57
N LYS A 11 20.60 -15.99 -15.11
CA LYS A 11 19.87 -16.88 -16.03
C LYS A 11 18.68 -17.57 -15.38
N THR A 12 18.78 -17.92 -14.08
CA THR A 12 17.67 -18.53 -13.35
C THR A 12 16.56 -17.50 -13.13
N LEU A 13 16.90 -16.24 -12.83
CA LEU A 13 15.91 -15.15 -12.72
C LEU A 13 15.24 -14.88 -14.07
N GLU A 14 16.00 -14.87 -15.18
CA GLU A 14 15.43 -14.75 -16.54
C GLU A 14 14.44 -15.88 -16.83
N ALA A 15 14.82 -17.12 -16.55
CA ALA A 15 13.94 -18.29 -16.74
C ALA A 15 12.67 -18.20 -15.88
N ALA A 16 12.72 -17.50 -14.76
CA ALA A 16 11.56 -17.22 -13.90
C ALA A 16 10.70 -16.04 -14.39
N GLY A 17 11.07 -15.39 -15.48
CA GLY A 17 10.31 -14.27 -16.04
C GLY A 17 10.67 -12.89 -15.46
N VAL A 18 11.69 -12.81 -14.60
CA VAL A 18 12.18 -11.53 -14.06
C VAL A 18 12.72 -10.66 -15.19
N LYS A 19 12.21 -9.45 -15.30
CA LYS A 19 12.60 -8.50 -16.37
C LYS A 19 13.50 -7.39 -15.87
N ARG A 20 13.51 -7.11 -14.56
CA ARG A 20 14.30 -6.04 -13.97
C ARG A 20 14.74 -6.35 -12.55
N ILE A 21 15.82 -5.74 -12.14
CA ILE A 21 16.33 -5.77 -10.76
C ILE A 21 16.52 -4.33 -10.29
N TRP A 22 15.96 -4.01 -9.13
CA TRP A 22 16.04 -2.71 -8.50
C TRP A 22 17.20 -2.64 -7.51
N GLY A 23 17.99 -1.58 -7.49
CA GLY A 23 19.06 -1.47 -6.51
C GLY A 23 20.00 -0.28 -6.73
N VAL A 24 20.94 -0.15 -5.80
CA VAL A 24 22.11 0.71 -5.96
C VAL A 24 23.31 -0.19 -6.25
N THR A 25 24.07 0.12 -7.30
CA THR A 25 25.27 -0.65 -7.64
C THR A 25 26.35 -0.51 -6.56
N GLY A 26 27.08 -1.60 -6.32
CA GLY A 26 28.22 -1.63 -5.39
C GLY A 26 29.18 -2.75 -5.79
N ASP A 27 30.39 -2.69 -5.27
CA ASP A 27 31.48 -3.62 -5.62
C ASP A 27 31.13 -5.09 -5.34
N SER A 28 30.42 -5.37 -4.26
CA SER A 28 29.95 -6.72 -3.92
C SER A 28 28.90 -7.28 -4.87
N LEU A 29 28.32 -6.43 -5.74
CA LEU A 29 27.35 -6.78 -6.80
C LEU A 29 27.99 -6.86 -8.19
N ASN A 30 29.29 -6.61 -8.34
CA ASN A 30 29.96 -6.54 -9.65
C ASN A 30 29.74 -7.80 -10.51
N GLY A 31 29.80 -8.99 -9.91
CA GLY A 31 29.55 -10.23 -10.63
C GLY A 31 28.15 -10.32 -11.23
N LEU A 32 27.14 -9.87 -10.47
CA LEU A 32 25.75 -9.81 -10.95
C LEU A 32 25.59 -8.75 -12.05
N SER A 33 26.07 -7.54 -11.82
CA SER A 33 25.99 -6.44 -12.79
C SER A 33 26.63 -6.80 -14.12
N ASP A 34 27.84 -7.39 -14.12
CA ASP A 34 28.52 -7.84 -15.32
C ASP A 34 27.73 -8.96 -16.04
N SER A 35 27.16 -9.90 -15.30
CA SER A 35 26.33 -10.96 -15.87
C SER A 35 25.06 -10.42 -16.55
N LEU A 36 24.37 -9.47 -15.93
CA LEU A 36 23.20 -8.79 -16.50
C LEU A 36 23.55 -8.01 -17.78
N ASN A 37 24.66 -7.28 -17.75
CA ASN A 37 25.15 -6.54 -18.92
C ASN A 37 25.46 -7.46 -20.11
N ARG A 38 26.04 -8.62 -19.85
CA ARG A 38 26.34 -9.60 -20.93
C ARG A 38 25.08 -10.27 -21.48
N MET A 39 24.09 -10.52 -20.62
CA MET A 39 22.83 -11.14 -21.03
C MET A 39 21.94 -10.15 -21.79
N GLY A 40 21.83 -8.91 -21.33
CA GLY A 40 21.03 -7.87 -21.95
C GLY A 40 19.50 -8.10 -21.91
N THR A 41 19.03 -9.06 -21.14
CA THR A 41 17.60 -9.49 -21.07
C THR A 41 16.91 -9.06 -19.78
N ILE A 42 17.68 -8.81 -18.72
CA ILE A 42 17.17 -8.25 -17.45
C ILE A 42 17.76 -6.84 -17.30
N GLU A 43 16.89 -5.86 -17.10
CA GLU A 43 17.28 -4.47 -16.90
C GLU A 43 17.68 -4.23 -15.43
N TRP A 44 18.84 -3.58 -15.22
CA TRP A 44 19.18 -3.04 -13.90
C TRP A 44 18.60 -1.63 -13.77
N LEU A 45 17.64 -1.44 -12.87
CA LEU A 45 17.05 -0.15 -12.59
C LEU A 45 17.68 0.46 -11.33
N GLY A 46 18.63 1.36 -11.56
CA GLY A 46 19.34 2.05 -10.48
C GLY A 46 18.49 3.10 -9.80
N THR A 47 18.36 2.98 -8.49
CA THR A 47 17.80 3.99 -7.58
C THR A 47 18.92 4.79 -6.92
N ARG A 48 18.59 5.83 -6.14
CA ARG A 48 19.52 6.59 -5.33
C ARG A 48 19.65 6.05 -3.91
N HIS A 49 18.63 5.30 -3.48
CA HIS A 49 18.57 4.68 -2.17
C HIS A 49 17.94 3.28 -2.27
N GLU A 50 18.45 2.29 -1.55
CA GLU A 50 17.98 0.91 -1.64
C GLU A 50 16.58 0.73 -1.04
N GLU A 51 16.16 1.57 -0.11
CA GLU A 51 14.80 1.58 0.39
C GLU A 51 13.79 1.83 -0.75
N VAL A 52 14.12 2.76 -1.66
CA VAL A 52 13.33 3.02 -2.87
C VAL A 52 13.31 1.81 -3.79
N ALA A 53 14.44 1.11 -3.93
CA ALA A 53 14.51 -0.12 -4.71
C ALA A 53 13.57 -1.21 -4.18
N ALA A 54 13.51 -1.37 -2.85
CA ALA A 54 12.61 -2.34 -2.22
C ALA A 54 11.12 -1.96 -2.39
N PHE A 55 10.74 -0.69 -2.19
CA PHE A 55 9.38 -0.22 -2.46
C PHE A 55 8.98 -0.37 -3.93
N ALA A 56 9.91 -0.07 -4.86
CA ALA A 56 9.65 -0.20 -6.30
C ALA A 56 9.44 -1.67 -6.70
N ALA A 57 10.26 -2.59 -6.18
CA ALA A 57 10.06 -4.04 -6.36
C ALA A 57 8.72 -4.50 -5.77
N GLY A 58 8.35 -4.00 -4.59
CA GLY A 58 7.05 -4.29 -3.97
C GLY A 58 5.87 -3.84 -4.82
N ALA A 59 5.93 -2.64 -5.40
CA ALA A 59 4.91 -2.12 -6.31
C ALA A 59 4.81 -2.95 -7.59
N GLU A 60 5.96 -3.33 -8.17
CA GLU A 60 6.01 -4.23 -9.32
C GLU A 60 5.31 -5.56 -9.01
N ALA A 61 5.68 -6.21 -7.90
CA ALA A 61 5.08 -7.47 -7.48
C ALA A 61 3.56 -7.34 -7.19
N GLN A 62 3.12 -6.21 -6.62
CA GLN A 62 1.70 -5.98 -6.33
C GLN A 62 0.86 -5.80 -7.61
N ILE A 63 1.42 -5.18 -8.64
CA ILE A 63 0.70 -4.91 -9.90
C ILE A 63 0.69 -6.14 -10.78
N THR A 64 1.82 -6.82 -10.91
CA THR A 64 1.98 -7.98 -11.81
C THR A 64 1.50 -9.29 -11.19
N GLY A 65 1.57 -9.42 -9.88
CA GLY A 65 1.39 -10.69 -9.16
C GLY A 65 2.59 -11.64 -9.30
N GLU A 66 3.65 -11.22 -10.02
CA GLU A 66 4.86 -11.99 -10.33
C GLU A 66 5.98 -11.69 -9.32
N LEU A 67 7.02 -12.51 -9.34
CA LEU A 67 8.22 -12.31 -8.51
C LEU A 67 8.99 -11.07 -8.99
N ALA A 68 9.15 -10.08 -8.11
CA ALA A 68 10.03 -8.95 -8.34
C ALA A 68 11.35 -9.10 -7.57
N VAL A 69 12.39 -8.40 -8.00
CA VAL A 69 13.74 -8.54 -7.44
C VAL A 69 14.34 -7.19 -7.09
N CYS A 70 14.90 -7.08 -5.89
CA CYS A 70 15.77 -5.97 -5.52
C CYS A 70 17.12 -6.49 -5.00
N ALA A 71 18.12 -5.63 -4.99
CA ALA A 71 19.46 -5.97 -4.54
C ALA A 71 20.09 -4.83 -3.74
N GLY A 72 20.84 -5.19 -2.70
CA GLY A 72 21.64 -4.28 -1.89
C GLY A 72 23.10 -4.73 -1.82
N SER A 73 24.01 -3.76 -1.88
CA SER A 73 25.43 -3.99 -1.63
C SER A 73 25.68 -4.32 -0.15
N CYS A 74 26.82 -4.91 0.18
CA CYS A 74 27.16 -5.29 1.54
C CYS A 74 27.13 -4.09 2.51
N GLY A 75 26.87 -4.36 3.78
CA GLY A 75 26.78 -3.35 4.83
C GLY A 75 25.60 -2.39 4.67
N PRO A 76 25.84 -1.07 4.45
CA PRO A 76 24.78 -0.06 4.38
C PRO A 76 23.70 -0.35 3.36
N GLY A 77 24.03 -0.87 2.16
CA GLY A 77 23.05 -1.18 1.13
C GLY A 77 22.01 -2.18 1.59
N ASN A 78 22.43 -3.22 2.31
CA ASN A 78 21.52 -4.18 2.92
C ASN A 78 20.65 -3.56 4.02
N LEU A 79 21.21 -2.68 4.86
CA LEU A 79 20.47 -2.02 5.92
C LEU A 79 19.35 -1.12 5.37
N HIS A 80 19.63 -0.43 4.27
CA HIS A 80 18.66 0.45 3.63
C HIS A 80 17.46 -0.28 3.02
N LEU A 81 17.60 -1.55 2.60
CA LEU A 81 16.49 -2.35 2.07
C LEU A 81 15.37 -2.61 3.09
N ILE A 82 15.68 -2.62 4.39
CA ILE A 82 14.85 -3.24 5.44
C ILE A 82 13.44 -2.65 5.48
N ASN A 83 13.28 -1.31 5.49
CA ASN A 83 11.96 -0.69 5.60
C ASN A 83 11.05 -1.04 4.41
N GLY A 84 11.58 -0.95 3.18
CA GLY A 84 10.83 -1.34 1.98
C GLY A 84 10.51 -2.85 1.95
N LEU A 85 11.40 -3.71 2.44
CA LEU A 85 11.13 -5.15 2.53
C LEU A 85 10.07 -5.48 3.59
N PHE A 86 10.01 -4.76 4.72
CA PHE A 86 8.90 -4.89 5.66
C PHE A 86 7.56 -4.54 5.00
N ASP A 87 7.51 -3.49 4.19
CA ASP A 87 6.30 -3.14 3.43
C ASP A 87 5.90 -4.26 2.47
N CYS A 88 6.84 -4.78 1.67
CA CYS A 88 6.62 -5.90 0.77
C CYS A 88 6.06 -7.13 1.50
N HIS A 89 6.69 -7.47 2.64
CA HIS A 89 6.32 -8.64 3.45
C HIS A 89 4.90 -8.50 4.02
N ARG A 90 4.57 -7.33 4.58
CA ARG A 90 3.24 -7.05 5.16
C ARG A 90 2.15 -6.84 4.11
N ASN A 91 2.53 -6.43 2.91
CA ASN A 91 1.61 -6.34 1.76
C ASN A 91 1.38 -7.70 1.09
N HIS A 92 2.08 -8.74 1.52
CA HIS A 92 1.99 -10.10 0.95
C HIS A 92 2.28 -10.13 -0.54
N VAL A 93 3.39 -9.51 -0.95
CA VAL A 93 3.84 -9.48 -2.36
C VAL A 93 5.14 -10.25 -2.54
N PRO A 94 5.29 -11.05 -3.62
CA PRO A 94 6.46 -11.90 -3.81
C PRO A 94 7.68 -11.07 -4.23
N VAL A 95 8.65 -10.91 -3.33
CA VAL A 95 9.91 -10.20 -3.60
C VAL A 95 11.10 -11.06 -3.20
N LEU A 96 12.07 -11.19 -4.09
CA LEU A 96 13.39 -11.74 -3.80
C LEU A 96 14.38 -10.58 -3.60
N ALA A 97 14.99 -10.50 -2.42
CA ALA A 97 16.09 -9.61 -2.17
C ALA A 97 17.44 -10.33 -2.30
N ILE A 98 18.35 -9.76 -3.09
CA ILE A 98 19.72 -10.22 -3.22
C ILE A 98 20.58 -9.35 -2.30
N ALA A 99 20.93 -9.87 -1.13
CA ALA A 99 21.80 -9.21 -0.18
C ALA A 99 23.25 -9.62 -0.47
N ALA A 100 23.99 -8.76 -1.15
CA ALA A 100 25.40 -9.03 -1.35
C ALA A 100 26.16 -8.95 -0.02
N HIS A 101 27.27 -9.67 0.11
CA HIS A 101 28.03 -9.74 1.34
C HIS A 101 29.53 -9.56 1.09
N ILE A 102 30.26 -9.27 2.17
CA ILE A 102 31.72 -9.18 2.19
C ILE A 102 32.35 -10.52 1.74
N PRO A 103 33.66 -10.57 1.41
CA PRO A 103 34.31 -11.83 1.05
C PRO A 103 34.08 -12.91 2.10
N SER A 104 33.78 -14.13 1.64
CA SER A 104 33.42 -15.26 2.50
C SER A 104 34.47 -15.61 3.55
N SER A 105 35.75 -15.36 3.24
CA SER A 105 36.89 -15.58 4.18
C SER A 105 36.94 -14.56 5.33
N GLU A 106 36.26 -13.42 5.20
CA GLU A 106 36.31 -12.33 6.15
C GLU A 106 35.07 -12.27 7.07
N ILE A 107 34.08 -13.13 6.84
CA ILE A 107 32.85 -13.18 7.67
C ILE A 107 33.21 -13.60 9.10
N GLY A 108 32.83 -12.77 10.07
CA GLY A 108 33.10 -12.96 11.50
C GLY A 108 34.40 -12.33 11.99
N SER A 109 35.12 -11.59 11.11
CA SER A 109 36.39 -10.95 11.48
C SER A 109 36.26 -9.46 11.91
N GLY A 110 35.05 -8.87 11.77
CA GLY A 110 34.84 -7.42 11.92
C GLY A 110 35.32 -6.64 10.71
N TYR A 111 35.31 -7.25 9.55
CA TYR A 111 35.75 -6.68 8.28
C TYR A 111 34.91 -5.45 7.89
N PHE A 112 35.51 -4.57 7.10
CA PHE A 112 34.84 -3.36 6.57
C PHE A 112 33.49 -3.72 5.94
N GLN A 113 32.42 -3.00 6.32
CA GLN A 113 31.03 -3.22 5.90
C GLN A 113 30.43 -4.58 6.35
N GLU A 114 31.02 -5.28 7.27
CA GLU A 114 30.42 -6.49 7.80
C GLU A 114 29.10 -6.17 8.53
N THR A 115 28.08 -6.92 8.21
CA THR A 115 26.80 -7.00 8.93
C THR A 115 26.38 -8.46 8.99
N HIS A 116 25.27 -8.75 9.66
CA HIS A 116 24.72 -10.11 9.74
C HIS A 116 23.37 -10.18 9.02
N PRO A 117 23.36 -10.28 7.67
CA PRO A 117 22.11 -10.19 6.89
C PRO A 117 21.07 -11.24 7.27
N THR A 118 21.49 -12.47 7.65
CA THR A 118 20.58 -13.52 8.11
C THR A 118 19.82 -13.16 9.38
N GLU A 119 20.39 -12.29 10.23
CA GLU A 119 19.70 -11.75 11.40
C GLU A 119 18.88 -10.50 11.04
N LEU A 120 19.45 -9.61 10.22
CA LEU A 120 18.81 -8.35 9.82
C LEU A 120 17.47 -8.56 9.10
N PHE A 121 17.40 -9.55 8.23
CA PHE A 121 16.20 -9.80 7.41
C PHE A 121 15.24 -10.84 8.00
N ARG A 122 15.51 -11.36 9.20
CA ARG A 122 14.70 -12.41 9.82
C ARG A 122 13.23 -12.03 9.95
N GLU A 123 12.93 -10.81 10.39
CA GLU A 123 11.56 -10.38 10.66
C GLU A 123 10.78 -9.93 9.42
N CYS A 124 11.49 -9.57 8.36
CA CYS A 124 10.87 -9.09 7.12
C CYS A 124 10.91 -10.10 5.98
N SER A 125 11.19 -11.38 6.27
CA SER A 125 11.25 -12.41 5.24
C SER A 125 10.73 -13.78 5.72
N HIS A 126 10.26 -14.59 4.79
CA HIS A 126 9.91 -16.01 5.02
C HIS A 126 11.11 -16.94 4.89
N TYR A 127 12.19 -16.46 4.30
CA TYR A 127 13.39 -17.26 4.03
C TYR A 127 14.58 -16.31 3.86
N CYS A 128 15.66 -16.59 4.58
CA CYS A 128 16.91 -15.84 4.44
C CYS A 128 18.08 -16.77 4.67
N GLU A 129 18.90 -16.99 3.63
CA GLU A 129 20.02 -17.95 3.72
C GLU A 129 21.30 -17.40 3.10
N LEU A 130 22.43 -17.72 3.78
CA LEU A 130 23.78 -17.42 3.31
C LEU A 130 24.27 -18.51 2.36
N VAL A 131 24.69 -18.13 1.17
CA VAL A 131 25.34 -19.00 0.20
C VAL A 131 26.85 -19.02 0.48
N THR A 132 27.34 -20.08 1.10
CA THR A 132 28.74 -20.20 1.51
C THR A 132 29.65 -20.74 0.42
N ASN A 133 29.09 -21.47 -0.54
CA ASN A 133 29.82 -22.05 -1.67
C ASN A 133 28.93 -22.14 -2.93
N PRO A 134 29.53 -22.29 -4.13
CA PRO A 134 28.80 -22.37 -5.39
C PRO A 134 27.74 -23.47 -5.48
N GLU A 135 27.99 -24.62 -4.88
CA GLU A 135 27.16 -25.83 -4.94
C GLU A 135 25.80 -25.63 -4.26
N GLN A 136 25.71 -24.70 -3.31
CA GLN A 136 24.46 -24.37 -2.61
C GLN A 136 23.52 -23.52 -3.44
N LEU A 137 24.03 -22.62 -4.31
CA LEU A 137 23.21 -21.60 -4.95
C LEU A 137 21.99 -22.16 -5.71
N PRO A 138 22.10 -23.22 -6.54
CA PRO A 138 20.96 -23.71 -7.30
C PRO A 138 19.76 -24.07 -6.41
N GLN A 139 20.02 -24.73 -5.29
CA GLN A 139 18.98 -25.16 -4.36
C GLN A 139 18.44 -23.99 -3.52
N VAL A 140 19.32 -23.17 -2.94
CA VAL A 140 18.94 -22.02 -2.11
C VAL A 140 18.11 -21.02 -2.93
N LEU A 141 18.54 -20.72 -4.15
CA LEU A 141 17.81 -19.80 -5.04
C LEU A 141 16.42 -20.34 -5.40
N ALA A 142 16.32 -21.61 -5.77
CA ALA A 142 15.04 -22.24 -6.10
C ALA A 142 14.06 -22.24 -4.91
N ILE A 143 14.57 -22.49 -3.70
CA ILE A 143 13.77 -22.44 -2.46
C ILE A 143 13.34 -21.01 -2.18
N ALA A 144 14.26 -20.03 -2.23
CA ALA A 144 13.96 -18.62 -1.96
C ALA A 144 12.85 -18.10 -2.88
N MET A 145 12.99 -18.31 -4.20
CA MET A 145 12.00 -17.86 -5.18
C MET A 145 10.63 -18.50 -4.95
N ARG A 146 10.58 -19.83 -4.70
CA ARG A 146 9.32 -20.52 -4.39
C ARG A 146 8.70 -20.06 -3.08
N LYS A 147 9.49 -19.83 -2.04
CA LYS A 147 9.01 -19.33 -0.74
C LYS A 147 8.40 -17.93 -0.88
N ALA A 148 9.04 -17.04 -1.64
CA ALA A 148 8.49 -15.72 -1.92
C ALA A 148 7.11 -15.80 -2.59
N ILE A 149 6.96 -16.65 -3.61
CA ILE A 149 5.73 -16.81 -4.37
C ILE A 149 4.64 -17.51 -3.56
N LEU A 150 4.95 -18.68 -2.95
CA LEU A 150 3.96 -19.50 -2.26
C LEU A 150 3.46 -18.86 -0.96
N ASN A 151 4.36 -18.26 -0.19
CA ASN A 151 4.02 -17.61 1.07
C ASN A 151 3.60 -16.14 0.87
N ARG A 152 3.66 -15.64 -0.37
CA ARG A 152 3.34 -14.25 -0.70
C ARG A 152 4.05 -13.27 0.24
N GLY A 153 5.34 -13.09 0.02
CA GLY A 153 6.17 -12.22 0.85
C GLY A 153 7.62 -12.21 0.39
N VAL A 154 8.50 -11.79 1.26
CA VAL A 154 9.91 -11.62 0.96
C VAL A 154 10.70 -12.90 1.21
N SER A 155 11.64 -13.20 0.32
CA SER A 155 12.77 -14.11 0.56
C SER A 155 14.08 -13.38 0.28
N VAL A 156 15.13 -13.76 0.99
CA VAL A 156 16.47 -13.15 0.86
C VAL A 156 17.50 -14.22 0.59
N ILE A 157 18.37 -13.99 -0.38
CA ILE A 157 19.62 -14.74 -0.54
C ILE A 157 20.78 -13.82 -0.18
N VAL A 158 21.65 -14.29 0.70
CA VAL A 158 22.87 -13.58 1.09
C VAL A 158 24.02 -14.18 0.31
N LEU A 159 24.64 -13.38 -0.59
CA LEU A 159 25.64 -13.86 -1.52
C LEU A 159 26.96 -13.09 -1.37
N PRO A 160 28.03 -13.69 -0.81
CA PRO A 160 29.35 -13.06 -0.78
C PRO A 160 29.88 -12.77 -2.18
N GLY A 161 30.49 -11.60 -2.35
CA GLY A 161 30.99 -11.13 -3.66
C GLY A 161 32.01 -12.07 -4.30
N ASP A 162 32.88 -12.67 -3.49
CA ASP A 162 33.87 -13.66 -3.98
C ASP A 162 33.21 -14.97 -4.42
N VAL A 163 32.16 -15.43 -3.72
CA VAL A 163 31.38 -16.61 -4.12
C VAL A 163 30.64 -16.37 -5.42
N ALA A 164 30.09 -15.17 -5.61
CA ALA A 164 29.40 -14.77 -6.84
C ALA A 164 30.29 -14.88 -8.09
N LEU A 165 31.60 -14.68 -7.93
CA LEU A 165 32.60 -14.75 -9.02
C LEU A 165 33.14 -16.15 -9.27
N LYS A 166 32.96 -17.12 -8.36
CA LYS A 166 33.41 -18.49 -8.53
C LYS A 166 32.67 -19.19 -9.69
N PRO A 167 33.26 -20.23 -10.30
CA PRO A 167 32.54 -21.04 -11.29
C PRO A 167 31.26 -21.65 -10.70
N ALA A 168 30.18 -21.61 -11.47
CA ALA A 168 28.96 -22.33 -11.14
C ALA A 168 29.20 -23.85 -11.18
N PRO A 169 28.41 -24.68 -10.46
CA PRO A 169 28.51 -26.14 -10.51
C PRO A 169 28.32 -26.65 -11.94
N GLU A 170 29.16 -27.58 -12.39
CA GLU A 170 29.17 -28.07 -13.79
C GLU A 170 27.89 -28.80 -14.19
N ASP A 171 27.21 -29.42 -13.23
CA ASP A 171 25.96 -30.15 -13.40
C ASP A 171 24.69 -29.29 -13.16
N ALA A 172 24.85 -28.04 -12.73
CA ALA A 172 23.74 -27.14 -12.47
C ALA A 172 23.09 -26.71 -13.78
N LYS A 173 21.93 -27.25 -14.06
CA LYS A 173 21.08 -26.83 -15.18
C LYS A 173 20.14 -25.71 -14.73
N VAL A 174 20.10 -24.62 -15.49
CA VAL A 174 19.08 -23.60 -15.31
C VAL A 174 17.71 -24.22 -15.63
N SER A 175 16.88 -24.36 -14.61
CA SER A 175 15.51 -24.85 -14.77
C SER A 175 14.62 -24.13 -13.77
N TRP A 176 13.48 -23.63 -14.24
CA TRP A 176 12.47 -23.02 -13.42
C TRP A 176 11.13 -23.68 -13.65
N TYR A 177 10.53 -24.12 -12.59
CA TYR A 177 9.17 -24.64 -12.58
C TYR A 177 8.33 -23.71 -11.70
N PRO A 178 7.48 -22.82 -12.30
CA PRO A 178 6.66 -21.91 -11.53
C PRO A 178 5.74 -22.72 -10.59
N PRO A 179 5.72 -22.39 -9.30
CA PRO A 179 4.84 -23.08 -8.37
C PRO A 179 3.39 -22.73 -8.71
N GLN A 180 2.55 -23.75 -8.76
CA GLN A 180 1.11 -23.55 -8.88
C GLN A 180 0.52 -23.33 -7.49
N LEU A 181 -0.20 -22.23 -7.31
CA LEU A 181 -0.92 -21.97 -6.07
C LEU A 181 -2.11 -22.94 -5.96
N PRO A 182 -2.27 -23.64 -4.84
CA PRO A 182 -3.41 -24.51 -4.64
C PRO A 182 -4.70 -23.69 -4.58
N LYS A 183 -5.78 -24.22 -5.15
CA LYS A 183 -7.11 -23.67 -4.96
C LYS A 183 -7.64 -24.15 -3.61
N VAL A 184 -7.82 -23.23 -2.67
CA VAL A 184 -8.30 -23.53 -1.32
C VAL A 184 -9.80 -23.27 -1.26
N GLN A 185 -10.56 -24.27 -0.86
CA GLN A 185 -12.01 -24.18 -0.69
C GLN A 185 -12.41 -24.93 0.59
N PRO A 186 -13.34 -24.39 1.41
CA PRO A 186 -13.89 -25.10 2.56
C PRO A 186 -14.56 -26.42 2.15
N GLN A 187 -14.65 -27.35 3.10
CA GLN A 187 -15.36 -28.61 2.88
C GLN A 187 -16.86 -28.38 2.69
N GLU A 188 -17.55 -29.29 2.00
CA GLU A 188 -18.98 -29.20 1.74
C GLU A 188 -19.79 -29.05 3.03
N THR A 189 -19.46 -29.83 4.07
CA THR A 189 -20.10 -29.74 5.39
C THR A 189 -19.92 -28.40 6.10
N GLU A 190 -18.84 -27.68 5.80
CA GLU A 190 -18.60 -26.33 6.31
C GLU A 190 -19.42 -25.30 5.52
N LEU A 191 -19.54 -25.49 4.22
CA LEU A 191 -20.38 -24.68 3.34
C LEU A 191 -21.87 -24.82 3.68
N ASP A 192 -22.34 -26.05 3.99
CA ASP A 192 -23.71 -26.30 4.45
C ASP A 192 -24.03 -25.57 5.74
N LYS A 193 -23.11 -25.61 6.73
CA LYS A 193 -23.27 -24.86 7.99
C LYS A 193 -23.25 -23.34 7.77
N LEU A 194 -22.40 -22.86 6.86
CA LEU A 194 -22.37 -21.45 6.47
C LEU A 194 -23.72 -21.04 5.87
N ALA A 195 -24.25 -21.83 4.95
CA ALA A 195 -25.54 -21.56 4.32
C ALA A 195 -26.68 -21.56 5.33
N GLU A 196 -26.74 -22.54 6.25
CA GLU A 196 -27.72 -22.60 7.34
C GLU A 196 -27.68 -21.33 8.21
N LEU A 197 -26.48 -20.92 8.64
CA LEU A 197 -26.29 -19.73 9.46
C LEU A 197 -26.76 -18.46 8.73
N LEU A 198 -26.35 -18.28 7.46
CA LEU A 198 -26.69 -17.10 6.66
C LEU A 198 -28.18 -17.05 6.31
N ASN A 199 -28.81 -18.19 6.04
CA ASN A 199 -30.26 -18.26 5.79
C ASN A 199 -31.06 -17.87 7.04
N GLY A 200 -30.56 -18.20 8.24
CA GLY A 200 -31.20 -17.86 9.53
C GLY A 200 -30.89 -16.43 10.04
N ALA A 201 -29.85 -15.78 9.57
CA ALA A 201 -29.45 -14.44 10.02
C ALA A 201 -30.39 -13.35 9.47
N THR A 202 -30.47 -12.20 10.16
CA THR A 202 -31.39 -11.09 9.78
C THR A 202 -30.65 -9.87 9.24
N ASN A 203 -29.84 -9.22 10.08
CA ASN A 203 -29.08 -8.01 9.72
C ASN A 203 -27.63 -8.36 9.45
N ILE A 204 -27.33 -8.70 8.22
CA ILE A 204 -26.00 -9.15 7.80
C ILE A 204 -25.21 -7.97 7.23
N THR A 205 -23.94 -7.84 7.59
CA THR A 205 -22.98 -6.91 6.95
C THR A 205 -21.78 -7.68 6.40
N LEU A 206 -21.37 -7.33 5.19
CA LEU A 206 -20.15 -7.86 4.56
C LEU A 206 -19.01 -6.88 4.77
N MET A 207 -17.90 -7.33 5.37
CA MET A 207 -16.66 -6.55 5.52
C MET A 207 -15.58 -7.13 4.60
N CYS A 208 -15.24 -6.41 3.54
CA CYS A 208 -14.37 -6.86 2.47
C CYS A 208 -12.96 -6.29 2.59
N GLY A 209 -11.95 -7.16 2.48
CA GLY A 209 -10.54 -6.78 2.42
C GLY A 209 -9.89 -7.06 1.06
N SER A 210 -8.56 -7.04 1.04
CA SER A 210 -7.77 -7.32 -0.17
C SER A 210 -7.94 -8.75 -0.70
N GLY A 211 -8.36 -9.70 0.14
CA GLY A 211 -8.66 -11.07 -0.29
C GLY A 211 -9.87 -11.18 -1.21
N CYS A 212 -10.65 -10.10 -1.37
CA CYS A 212 -11.74 -10.03 -2.36
C CYS A 212 -11.25 -9.70 -3.78
N ALA A 213 -9.94 -9.58 -4.01
CA ALA A 213 -9.38 -9.41 -5.35
C ALA A 213 -9.88 -10.51 -6.31
N GLY A 214 -10.49 -10.12 -7.43
CA GLY A 214 -11.07 -11.04 -8.42
C GLY A 214 -12.40 -11.72 -8.01
N ALA A 215 -12.99 -11.34 -6.85
CA ALA A 215 -14.26 -11.87 -6.36
C ALA A 215 -15.39 -10.82 -6.33
N HIS A 216 -15.23 -9.72 -7.07
CA HIS A 216 -16.20 -8.61 -7.10
C HIS A 216 -17.63 -9.09 -7.36
N ASP A 217 -17.85 -9.83 -8.45
CA ASP A 217 -19.18 -10.27 -8.85
C ASP A 217 -19.83 -11.24 -7.84
N GLU A 218 -19.02 -12.10 -7.22
CA GLU A 218 -19.48 -13.02 -6.19
C GLU A 218 -19.90 -12.26 -4.91
N VAL A 219 -19.15 -11.21 -4.52
CA VAL A 219 -19.50 -10.36 -3.38
C VAL A 219 -20.78 -9.58 -3.66
N ILE A 220 -20.95 -9.01 -4.86
CA ILE A 220 -22.18 -8.30 -5.24
C ILE A 220 -23.39 -9.25 -5.21
N ARG A 221 -23.27 -10.45 -5.77
CA ARG A 221 -24.33 -11.46 -5.74
C ARG A 221 -24.67 -11.91 -4.31
N LEU A 222 -23.66 -12.04 -3.44
CA LEU A 222 -23.89 -12.36 -2.04
C LEU A 222 -24.65 -11.23 -1.34
N ALA A 223 -24.24 -9.99 -1.54
CA ALA A 223 -24.91 -8.79 -0.99
C ALA A 223 -26.36 -8.69 -1.50
N GLU A 224 -26.60 -8.95 -2.78
CA GLU A 224 -27.94 -9.00 -3.36
C GLU A 224 -28.80 -10.08 -2.73
N THR A 225 -28.29 -11.31 -2.63
CA THR A 225 -29.00 -12.46 -2.07
C THR A 225 -29.39 -12.23 -0.63
N LEU A 226 -28.46 -11.71 0.19
CA LEU A 226 -28.64 -11.50 1.61
C LEU A 226 -29.25 -10.14 1.97
N LYS A 227 -29.42 -9.22 1.01
CA LYS A 227 -29.77 -7.80 1.22
C LYS A 227 -28.87 -7.14 2.26
N ALA A 228 -27.57 -7.37 2.11
CA ALA A 228 -26.54 -6.97 3.06
C ALA A 228 -25.77 -5.74 2.55
N PRO A 229 -25.53 -4.70 3.39
CA PRO A 229 -24.59 -3.64 3.07
C PRO A 229 -23.16 -4.19 2.97
N VAL A 230 -22.39 -3.62 2.05
CA VAL A 230 -20.99 -3.94 1.83
C VAL A 230 -20.11 -2.82 2.35
N VAL A 231 -19.29 -3.15 3.34
CA VAL A 231 -18.25 -2.30 3.90
C VAL A 231 -16.90 -2.80 3.40
N HIS A 232 -15.93 -1.93 3.20
CA HIS A 232 -14.58 -2.38 2.85
C HIS A 232 -13.51 -1.77 3.78
N ALA A 233 -12.40 -2.50 3.93
CA ALA A 233 -11.15 -1.96 4.44
C ALA A 233 -10.46 -1.14 3.35
N LEU A 234 -9.43 -0.36 3.71
CA LEU A 234 -8.68 0.46 2.75
C LEU A 234 -8.19 -0.35 1.56
N ARG A 235 -7.56 -1.50 1.79
CA ARG A 235 -7.07 -2.38 0.72
C ARG A 235 -8.16 -3.15 -0.03
N GLY A 236 -9.39 -3.10 0.44
CA GLY A 236 -10.56 -3.63 -0.26
C GLY A 236 -11.15 -2.64 -1.27
N LYS A 237 -10.83 -1.34 -1.14
CA LYS A 237 -11.40 -0.25 -1.95
C LYS A 237 -11.32 -0.50 -3.45
N GLU A 238 -10.13 -0.79 -3.97
CA GLU A 238 -9.92 -0.99 -5.41
C GLU A 238 -10.65 -2.21 -5.99
N HIS A 239 -11.03 -3.16 -5.14
CA HIS A 239 -11.66 -4.42 -5.54
C HIS A 239 -13.19 -4.40 -5.45
N ILE A 240 -13.77 -3.61 -4.52
CA ILE A 240 -15.18 -3.78 -4.12
C ILE A 240 -16.01 -2.48 -4.21
N GLU A 241 -15.38 -1.30 -4.22
CA GLU A 241 -16.14 -0.03 -4.15
C GLU A 241 -16.93 0.27 -5.44
N TRP A 242 -16.35 -0.03 -6.58
CA TRP A 242 -16.90 0.32 -7.90
C TRP A 242 -18.08 -0.56 -8.29
N ASP A 243 -19.01 0.00 -9.06
CA ASP A 243 -20.22 -0.69 -9.57
C ASP A 243 -20.90 -1.56 -8.50
N ASN A 244 -21.02 -1.02 -7.30
CA ASN A 244 -21.52 -1.73 -6.13
C ASN A 244 -22.72 -0.99 -5.51
N PRO A 245 -23.96 -1.37 -5.85
CA PRO A 245 -25.17 -0.74 -5.30
C PRO A 245 -25.43 -1.02 -3.82
N TYR A 246 -24.63 -1.88 -3.20
CA TYR A 246 -24.70 -2.25 -1.79
C TYR A 246 -23.60 -1.59 -0.96
N SER A 247 -22.71 -0.83 -1.59
CA SER A 247 -21.59 -0.20 -0.90
C SER A 247 -22.05 0.88 0.08
N VAL A 248 -21.56 0.80 1.30
CA VAL A 248 -21.76 1.83 2.34
C VAL A 248 -20.46 2.45 2.80
N GLY A 249 -19.44 2.35 1.94
CA GLY A 249 -18.14 2.98 2.11
C GLY A 249 -17.17 2.18 2.98
N MET A 250 -16.07 2.83 3.30
CA MET A 250 -14.97 2.26 4.07
C MET A 250 -15.21 2.39 5.58
N THR A 251 -14.74 1.41 6.35
CA THR A 251 -14.64 1.50 7.81
C THR A 251 -13.20 1.73 8.27
N GLY A 252 -13.00 1.95 9.56
CA GLY A 252 -11.72 2.20 10.20
C GLY A 252 -11.51 3.67 10.56
N LEU A 253 -10.34 4.00 11.10
CA LEU A 253 -10.02 5.32 11.67
C LEU A 253 -10.29 6.49 10.70
N ILE A 254 -10.06 6.27 9.42
CA ILE A 254 -10.23 7.27 8.35
C ILE A 254 -11.46 7.02 7.47
N GLY A 255 -12.30 6.04 7.84
CA GLY A 255 -13.47 5.61 7.09
C GLY A 255 -14.69 6.53 7.24
N PHE A 256 -15.82 6.00 6.81
CA PHE A 256 -17.13 6.67 6.84
C PHE A 256 -17.93 6.24 8.08
N SER A 257 -18.74 7.13 8.63
CA SER A 257 -19.67 6.81 9.70
C SER A 257 -20.67 5.72 9.29
N SER A 258 -21.08 5.71 8.02
CA SER A 258 -21.97 4.68 7.47
C SER A 258 -21.35 3.27 7.51
N GLY A 259 -20.10 3.11 7.12
CA GLY A 259 -19.39 1.82 7.21
C GLY A 259 -19.25 1.35 8.67
N PHE A 260 -18.89 2.26 9.57
CA PHE A 260 -18.82 1.96 11.00
C PHE A 260 -20.18 1.48 11.56
N HIS A 261 -21.25 2.23 11.33
CA HIS A 261 -22.56 1.89 11.85
C HIS A 261 -23.17 0.65 11.19
N ALA A 262 -22.89 0.39 9.92
CA ALA A 262 -23.30 -0.85 9.27
C ALA A 262 -22.67 -2.08 9.94
N MET A 263 -21.39 -1.99 10.36
CA MET A 263 -20.75 -3.07 11.12
C MET A 263 -21.33 -3.20 12.54
N MET A 264 -21.41 -2.09 13.28
CA MET A 264 -21.80 -2.10 14.69
C MET A 264 -23.26 -2.50 14.94
N ASN A 265 -24.15 -2.31 13.94
CA ASN A 265 -25.57 -2.64 14.04
C ASN A 265 -25.95 -3.98 13.39
N ALA A 266 -24.97 -4.73 12.88
CA ALA A 266 -25.21 -6.07 12.35
C ALA A 266 -25.47 -7.07 13.49
N ASP A 267 -26.32 -8.06 13.25
CA ASP A 267 -26.41 -9.26 14.09
C ASP A 267 -25.46 -10.38 13.59
N THR A 268 -25.05 -10.27 12.34
CA THR A 268 -24.09 -11.17 11.72
C THR A 268 -23.12 -10.37 10.85
N LEU A 269 -21.83 -10.45 11.16
CA LEU A 269 -20.75 -9.82 10.40
C LEU A 269 -19.92 -10.87 9.68
N ILE A 270 -19.78 -10.74 8.36
CA ILE A 270 -18.95 -11.63 7.55
C ILE A 270 -17.67 -10.90 7.15
N LEU A 271 -16.54 -11.40 7.60
CA LEU A 271 -15.21 -10.92 7.24
C LEU A 271 -14.71 -11.68 6.02
N LEU A 272 -14.54 -11.01 4.89
CA LEU A 272 -14.13 -11.57 3.62
C LEU A 272 -12.70 -11.16 3.28
N GLY A 273 -11.74 -12.04 3.49
CA GLY A 273 -10.33 -11.82 3.13
C GLY A 273 -9.74 -10.55 3.75
N THR A 274 -9.95 -10.36 5.05
CA THR A 274 -9.49 -9.18 5.78
C THR A 274 -8.92 -9.53 7.15
N GLN A 275 -7.80 -8.90 7.48
CA GLN A 275 -7.18 -8.89 8.82
C GLN A 275 -7.33 -7.51 9.45
N PHE A 276 -8.53 -6.96 9.46
CA PHE A 276 -8.79 -5.61 9.93
C PHE A 276 -8.38 -5.45 11.41
N PRO A 277 -7.39 -4.59 11.75
CA PRO A 277 -6.71 -4.65 13.04
C PRO A 277 -7.41 -3.93 14.19
N TYR A 278 -8.42 -3.09 13.90
CA TYR A 278 -8.99 -2.18 14.89
C TYR A 278 -10.10 -2.82 15.68
N ARG A 279 -9.78 -3.40 16.83
CA ARG A 279 -10.74 -4.11 17.72
C ARG A 279 -11.97 -3.31 18.10
N ALA A 280 -11.84 -1.99 18.26
CA ALA A 280 -12.94 -1.11 18.62
C ALA A 280 -14.03 -0.94 17.53
N PHE A 281 -13.79 -1.48 16.34
CA PHE A 281 -14.71 -1.43 15.20
C PHE A 281 -15.48 -2.74 15.00
N TYR A 282 -15.26 -3.75 15.83
CA TYR A 282 -16.03 -4.99 15.78
C TYR A 282 -17.22 -4.94 16.75
N PRO A 283 -18.42 -5.37 16.32
CA PRO A 283 -19.57 -5.46 17.21
C PRO A 283 -19.35 -6.55 18.28
N THR A 284 -19.80 -6.29 19.50
CA THR A 284 -19.64 -7.20 20.64
C THR A 284 -20.71 -8.31 20.69
N ASP A 285 -21.90 -8.02 20.15
CA ASP A 285 -23.08 -8.89 20.27
C ASP A 285 -23.45 -9.62 18.97
N ALA A 286 -22.71 -9.36 17.89
CA ALA A 286 -22.92 -10.01 16.59
C ALA A 286 -22.19 -11.35 16.48
N LYS A 287 -22.76 -12.27 15.72
CA LYS A 287 -22.01 -13.45 15.24
C LYS A 287 -21.01 -13.02 14.19
N ILE A 288 -19.75 -13.44 14.34
CA ILE A 288 -18.68 -13.12 13.41
C ILE A 288 -18.26 -14.38 12.63
N ILE A 289 -18.38 -14.30 11.32
CA ILE A 289 -17.91 -15.31 10.39
C ILE A 289 -16.65 -14.76 9.72
N GLN A 290 -15.57 -15.52 9.68
CA GLN A 290 -14.36 -15.10 8.98
C GLN A 290 -13.97 -16.13 7.92
N ILE A 291 -13.81 -15.66 6.69
CA ILE A 291 -13.32 -16.44 5.54
C ILE A 291 -11.99 -15.84 5.11
N ASP A 292 -10.93 -16.61 5.19
CA ASP A 292 -9.58 -16.18 4.79
C ASP A 292 -8.80 -17.36 4.21
N ILE A 293 -7.94 -17.09 3.24
CA ILE A 293 -7.06 -18.10 2.65
C ILE A 293 -5.93 -18.52 3.60
N ASN A 294 -5.56 -17.62 4.52
CA ASN A 294 -4.54 -17.87 5.53
C ASN A 294 -5.18 -18.25 6.87
N PRO A 295 -5.08 -19.51 7.32
CA PRO A 295 -5.65 -19.94 8.59
C PRO A 295 -5.09 -19.18 9.80
N GLY A 296 -3.85 -18.67 9.73
CA GLY A 296 -3.23 -17.88 10.79
C GLY A 296 -3.84 -16.48 10.97
N SER A 297 -4.63 -16.01 10.01
CA SER A 297 -5.33 -14.72 10.08
C SER A 297 -6.65 -14.80 10.83
N ILE A 298 -7.24 -15.99 10.92
CA ILE A 298 -8.58 -16.19 11.47
C ILE A 298 -8.54 -16.03 12.99
N GLY A 299 -9.42 -15.19 13.52
CA GLY A 299 -9.50 -14.94 14.96
C GLY A 299 -8.38 -14.05 15.55
N ALA A 300 -7.48 -13.51 14.72
CA ALA A 300 -6.34 -12.73 15.21
C ALA A 300 -6.75 -11.43 15.93
N HIS A 301 -7.86 -10.81 15.53
CA HIS A 301 -8.29 -9.50 16.02
C HIS A 301 -9.65 -9.46 16.73
N CYS A 302 -10.48 -10.47 16.52
CA CYS A 302 -11.81 -10.57 17.16
C CYS A 302 -12.15 -12.04 17.47
N HIS A 303 -13.15 -12.26 18.31
CA HIS A 303 -13.78 -13.57 18.43
C HIS A 303 -14.47 -13.94 17.12
N VAL A 304 -14.36 -15.20 16.70
CA VAL A 304 -14.97 -15.72 15.48
C VAL A 304 -15.85 -16.91 15.84
N ASP A 305 -17.15 -16.82 15.53
CA ASP A 305 -18.11 -17.90 15.77
C ASP A 305 -18.01 -19.00 14.71
N MET A 306 -17.65 -18.62 13.48
CA MET A 306 -17.43 -19.55 12.39
C MET A 306 -16.21 -19.18 11.55
N ALA A 307 -15.24 -20.09 11.50
CA ALA A 307 -13.98 -19.95 10.78
C ALA A 307 -13.99 -20.82 9.51
N LEU A 308 -13.65 -20.23 8.34
CA LEU A 308 -13.53 -20.98 7.09
C LEU A 308 -12.21 -20.63 6.41
N VAL A 309 -11.44 -21.66 6.09
CA VAL A 309 -10.21 -21.51 5.31
C VAL A 309 -10.53 -21.69 3.84
N GLY A 310 -10.43 -20.60 3.05
CA GLY A 310 -10.78 -20.64 1.65
C GLY A 310 -10.48 -19.33 0.90
N ASP A 311 -10.28 -19.48 -0.40
CA ASP A 311 -10.30 -18.38 -1.35
C ASP A 311 -11.71 -17.79 -1.42
N ILE A 312 -11.83 -16.46 -1.40
CA ILE A 312 -13.14 -15.79 -1.35
C ILE A 312 -14.00 -16.13 -2.54
N LYS A 313 -13.45 -16.02 -3.76
CA LYS A 313 -14.20 -16.32 -4.98
C LYS A 313 -14.72 -17.76 -4.99
N SER A 314 -13.84 -18.72 -4.70
CA SER A 314 -14.17 -20.14 -4.70
C SER A 314 -15.22 -20.48 -3.63
N THR A 315 -15.08 -19.93 -2.43
CA THR A 315 -16.00 -20.15 -1.31
C THR A 315 -17.39 -19.56 -1.62
N LEU A 316 -17.43 -18.30 -2.11
CA LEU A 316 -18.72 -17.67 -2.45
C LEU A 316 -19.40 -18.36 -3.62
N THR A 317 -18.66 -18.76 -4.65
CA THR A 317 -19.21 -19.52 -5.78
C THR A 317 -19.89 -20.82 -5.32
N ALA A 318 -19.30 -21.50 -4.32
CA ALA A 318 -19.82 -22.77 -3.83
C ALA A 318 -21.04 -22.60 -2.89
N VAL A 319 -21.08 -21.55 -2.06
CA VAL A 319 -22.17 -21.36 -1.09
C VAL A 319 -23.38 -20.64 -1.68
N LEU A 320 -23.20 -19.74 -2.66
CA LEU A 320 -24.30 -18.96 -3.26
C LEU A 320 -25.52 -19.78 -3.71
N PRO A 321 -25.36 -20.95 -4.35
CA PRO A 321 -26.51 -21.78 -4.77
C PRO A 321 -27.34 -22.34 -3.61
N GLN A 322 -26.80 -22.38 -2.39
CA GLN A 322 -27.46 -22.89 -1.18
C GLN A 322 -28.18 -21.80 -0.39
N LEU A 323 -28.01 -20.53 -0.78
CA LEU A 323 -28.58 -19.40 -0.05
C LEU A 323 -30.01 -19.08 -0.54
N GLN A 324 -30.86 -18.74 0.41
CA GLN A 324 -32.19 -18.23 0.16
C GLN A 324 -32.15 -16.72 -0.06
N VAL A 325 -32.82 -16.25 -1.11
CA VAL A 325 -32.94 -14.82 -1.37
C VAL A 325 -33.79 -14.16 -0.33
N LYS A 326 -33.20 -13.22 0.42
CA LYS A 326 -33.91 -12.42 1.44
C LYS A 326 -34.75 -11.33 0.77
N THR A 327 -35.89 -11.02 1.38
CA THR A 327 -36.80 -9.97 0.90
C THR A 327 -36.78 -8.70 1.76
N GLU A 328 -36.42 -8.82 3.05
CA GLU A 328 -36.36 -7.68 3.96
C GLU A 328 -35.12 -6.84 3.68
N ARG A 329 -35.34 -5.54 3.42
CA ARG A 329 -34.28 -4.58 3.01
C ARG A 329 -34.06 -3.44 4.01
N LYS A 330 -34.87 -3.34 5.08
CA LYS A 330 -34.83 -2.15 5.97
C LYS A 330 -33.43 -1.85 6.50
N PHE A 331 -32.67 -2.88 6.86
CA PHE A 331 -31.30 -2.71 7.37
C PHE A 331 -30.37 -2.16 6.27
N LEU A 332 -30.42 -2.75 5.08
CA LEU A 332 -29.66 -2.29 3.91
C LEU A 332 -30.05 -0.85 3.51
N ASP A 333 -31.35 -0.58 3.39
CA ASP A 333 -31.83 0.73 2.94
C ASP A 333 -31.45 1.84 3.93
N LYS A 334 -31.48 1.54 5.24
CA LYS A 334 -31.00 2.47 6.29
C LYS A 334 -29.49 2.73 6.15
N ALA A 335 -28.70 1.70 5.89
CA ALA A 335 -27.24 1.83 5.72
C ALA A 335 -26.89 2.61 4.46
N LEU A 336 -27.57 2.35 3.33
CA LEU A 336 -27.40 3.07 2.08
C LEU A 336 -27.75 4.56 2.22
N LYS A 337 -28.89 4.87 2.86
CA LYS A 337 -29.28 6.26 3.13
C LYS A 337 -28.23 6.98 3.98
N HIS A 338 -27.71 6.34 5.00
CA HIS A 338 -26.63 6.91 5.81
C HIS A 338 -25.37 7.18 4.98
N TYR A 339 -25.02 6.26 4.06
CA TYR A 339 -23.88 6.48 3.15
C TYR A 339 -24.11 7.65 2.19
N GLU A 340 -25.29 7.77 1.63
CA GLU A 340 -25.66 8.90 0.77
C GLU A 340 -25.51 10.24 1.51
N GLU A 341 -26.03 10.33 2.75
CA GLU A 341 -25.89 11.51 3.60
C GLU A 341 -24.41 11.81 3.91
N ALA A 342 -23.65 10.79 4.37
CA ALA A 342 -22.23 10.96 4.66
C ALA A 342 -21.40 11.36 3.43
N ARG A 343 -21.73 10.82 2.25
CA ARG A 343 -21.08 11.19 0.98
C ARG A 343 -21.38 12.63 0.59
N LYS A 344 -22.65 13.04 0.70
CA LYS A 344 -23.08 14.42 0.42
C LYS A 344 -22.32 15.43 1.29
N ASP A 345 -22.18 15.14 2.58
CA ASP A 345 -21.46 16.01 3.52
C ASP A 345 -19.97 16.11 3.15
N LEU A 346 -19.32 14.99 2.80
CA LEU A 346 -17.94 14.99 2.38
C LEU A 346 -17.72 15.70 1.04
N ASP A 347 -18.64 15.55 0.08
CA ASP A 347 -18.55 16.23 -1.22
C ASP A 347 -18.74 17.75 -1.07
N ALA A 348 -19.54 18.20 -0.11
CA ALA A 348 -19.69 19.62 0.22
C ALA A 348 -18.38 20.23 0.75
N LEU A 349 -17.50 19.46 1.36
CA LEU A 349 -16.18 19.92 1.80
C LEU A 349 -15.17 20.08 0.63
N ALA A 350 -15.40 19.42 -0.49
CA ALA A 350 -14.53 19.45 -1.67
C ALA A 350 -14.87 20.61 -2.63
N THR A 351 -14.97 21.83 -2.11
CA THR A 351 -15.32 23.01 -2.89
C THR A 351 -14.12 23.96 -3.04
N PRO A 352 -13.92 24.58 -4.23
CA PRO A 352 -12.85 25.56 -4.42
C PRO A 352 -13.18 26.87 -3.68
N ASN A 353 -12.16 27.45 -3.04
CA ASN A 353 -12.27 28.75 -2.39
C ASN A 353 -10.92 29.49 -2.44
N ASP A 354 -10.81 30.53 -3.25
CA ASP A 354 -9.57 31.31 -3.40
C ASP A 354 -9.31 32.30 -2.25
N LYS A 355 -10.23 32.44 -1.31
CA LYS A 355 -10.07 33.30 -0.12
C LYS A 355 -9.39 32.57 1.03
N GLN A 356 -9.19 31.27 0.91
CA GLN A 356 -8.59 30.39 1.90
C GLN A 356 -7.53 29.50 1.23
N ALA A 357 -6.71 28.81 2.02
CA ALA A 357 -5.83 27.78 1.51
C ALA A 357 -6.63 26.65 0.82
N ILE A 358 -6.01 25.99 -0.14
CA ILE A 358 -6.66 24.91 -0.91
C ILE A 358 -7.03 23.77 0.02
N HIS A 359 -8.31 23.39 0.04
CA HIS A 359 -8.76 22.23 0.78
C HIS A 359 -8.25 20.94 0.10
N PRO A 360 -7.57 20.03 0.80
CA PRO A 360 -7.01 18.81 0.21
C PRO A 360 -8.08 17.86 -0.35
N GLN A 361 -9.32 17.94 0.15
CA GLN A 361 -10.48 17.23 -0.40
C GLN A 361 -10.74 17.63 -1.84
N TYR A 362 -10.72 18.93 -2.13
CA TYR A 362 -10.90 19.44 -3.49
C TYR A 362 -9.80 18.95 -4.41
N LEU A 363 -8.53 19.06 -3.98
CA LEU A 363 -7.40 18.54 -4.75
C LEU A 363 -7.57 17.05 -5.08
N ALA A 364 -7.88 16.21 -4.08
CA ALA A 364 -8.04 14.77 -4.28
C ALA A 364 -9.22 14.43 -5.21
N GLN A 365 -10.32 15.18 -5.12
CA GLN A 365 -11.47 15.05 -6.02
C GLN A 365 -11.08 15.40 -7.47
N GLN A 366 -10.33 16.49 -7.69
CA GLN A 366 -9.89 16.88 -9.03
C GLN A 366 -8.85 15.90 -9.59
N ILE A 367 -7.93 15.36 -8.78
CA ILE A 367 -7.05 14.26 -9.20
C ILE A 367 -7.88 13.08 -9.71
N SER A 368 -8.89 12.66 -8.95
CA SER A 368 -9.78 11.56 -9.36
C SER A 368 -10.52 11.85 -10.67
N ARG A 369 -10.94 13.11 -10.86
CA ARG A 369 -11.69 13.55 -12.05
C ARG A 369 -10.85 13.54 -13.31
N PHE A 370 -9.60 14.02 -13.23
CA PHE A 370 -8.73 14.19 -14.39
C PHE A 370 -7.84 12.99 -14.70
N ALA A 371 -7.70 12.05 -13.75
CA ALA A 371 -6.89 10.85 -13.95
C ALA A 371 -7.55 9.90 -14.96
N ASP A 372 -6.70 9.20 -15.72
CA ASP A 372 -7.11 8.20 -16.70
C ASP A 372 -7.96 7.09 -16.09
N ALA A 373 -8.77 6.47 -16.94
CA ALA A 373 -9.65 5.37 -16.51
C ALA A 373 -8.88 4.15 -15.98
N ASN A 374 -7.63 3.96 -16.39
CA ASN A 374 -6.76 2.87 -15.96
C ASN A 374 -5.57 3.36 -15.10
N ALA A 375 -5.62 4.56 -14.55
CA ALA A 375 -4.53 5.13 -13.76
C ALA A 375 -4.14 4.24 -12.57
N ILE A 376 -2.85 4.29 -12.21
CA ILE A 376 -2.33 3.73 -10.96
C ILE A 376 -2.07 4.89 -10.00
N PHE A 377 -2.68 4.84 -8.84
CA PHE A 377 -2.40 5.76 -7.75
C PHE A 377 -1.47 5.09 -6.75
N THR A 378 -0.47 5.84 -6.30
CA THR A 378 0.32 5.49 -5.12
C THR A 378 0.12 6.58 -4.08
N CYS A 379 0.15 6.22 -2.80
CA CYS A 379 -0.24 7.15 -1.76
C CYS A 379 0.64 7.03 -0.52
N ASP A 380 1.17 8.17 -0.04
CA ASP A 380 1.89 8.23 1.22
C ASP A 380 0.97 7.96 2.41
N VAL A 381 1.48 7.26 3.41
CA VAL A 381 0.81 7.15 4.71
C VAL A 381 0.91 8.49 5.44
N GLY A 382 -0.26 8.98 5.84
CA GLY A 382 -0.47 10.32 6.40
C GLY A 382 -1.80 10.89 5.93
N THR A 383 -1.93 12.21 5.91
CA THR A 383 -3.16 12.87 5.44
C THR A 383 -3.50 12.56 3.97
N PRO A 384 -2.53 12.38 3.03
CA PRO A 384 -2.86 11.96 1.67
C PRO A 384 -3.67 10.67 1.59
N THR A 385 -3.42 9.70 2.49
CA THR A 385 -4.23 8.46 2.56
C THR A 385 -5.69 8.74 2.86
N VAL A 386 -5.99 9.71 3.75
CA VAL A 386 -7.37 10.10 4.07
C VAL A 386 -8.09 10.63 2.83
N TRP A 387 -7.42 11.52 2.11
CA TRP A 387 -7.99 12.14 0.92
C TRP A 387 -8.14 11.15 -0.22
N ALA A 388 -7.14 10.30 -0.44
CA ALA A 388 -7.22 9.21 -1.41
C ALA A 388 -8.39 8.26 -1.12
N CYS A 389 -8.55 7.81 0.13
CA CYS A 389 -9.64 6.91 0.52
C CYS A 389 -11.02 7.48 0.31
N ARG A 390 -11.19 8.78 0.58
CA ARG A 390 -12.50 9.44 0.58
C ARG A 390 -12.90 9.99 -0.77
N TYR A 391 -11.94 10.36 -1.64
CA TYR A 391 -12.21 11.12 -2.86
C TYR A 391 -11.72 10.48 -4.16
N LEU A 392 -10.76 9.55 -4.14
CA LEU A 392 -10.44 8.78 -5.34
C LEU A 392 -11.56 7.77 -5.64
N GLN A 393 -12.09 7.81 -6.85
CA GLN A 393 -13.09 6.87 -7.34
C GLN A 393 -12.42 5.69 -8.05
N MET A 394 -12.74 4.48 -7.62
CA MET A 394 -12.33 3.25 -8.30
C MET A 394 -13.35 2.87 -9.37
N ASN A 395 -12.91 2.10 -10.37
CA ASN A 395 -13.75 1.70 -11.52
C ASN A 395 -13.41 0.28 -12.04
N GLY A 396 -12.69 -0.51 -11.23
CA GLY A 396 -12.26 -1.86 -11.59
C GLY A 396 -10.98 -1.92 -12.45
N GLN A 397 -10.52 -0.79 -13.02
CA GLN A 397 -9.28 -0.70 -13.79
C GLN A 397 -8.20 0.12 -13.06
N ARG A 398 -8.61 1.11 -12.29
CA ARG A 398 -7.72 1.91 -11.44
C ARG A 398 -7.16 1.07 -10.31
N ARG A 399 -5.91 1.33 -9.94
CA ARG A 399 -5.23 0.68 -8.83
C ARG A 399 -4.86 1.72 -7.77
N LEU A 400 -4.82 1.29 -6.52
CA LEU A 400 -4.41 2.11 -5.38
C LEU A 400 -3.40 1.35 -4.52
N LEU A 401 -2.15 1.78 -4.56
CA LEU A 401 -1.04 1.22 -3.81
C LEU A 401 -0.65 2.14 -2.65
N GLY A 402 -0.14 1.55 -1.58
CA GLY A 402 0.40 2.28 -0.44
C GLY A 402 0.93 1.34 0.64
N SER A 403 1.66 1.90 1.59
CA SER A 403 2.21 1.18 2.73
C SER A 403 1.16 0.98 3.84
N PHE A 404 -0.05 0.54 3.46
CA PHE A 404 -1.22 0.57 4.33
C PHE A 404 -1.18 -0.43 5.49
N ASN A 405 -0.35 -1.47 5.41
CA ASN A 405 -0.16 -2.45 6.48
C ASN A 405 1.11 -2.20 7.30
N HIS A 406 2.12 -1.57 6.69
CA HIS A 406 3.36 -1.24 7.38
C HIS A 406 3.34 0.18 7.94
N GLY A 407 2.71 1.11 7.25
CA GLY A 407 2.53 2.48 7.72
C GLY A 407 3.70 3.41 7.44
N SER A 408 4.57 3.10 6.46
CA SER A 408 5.69 3.96 6.13
C SER A 408 5.24 5.23 5.42
N MET A 409 5.75 6.38 5.83
CA MET A 409 5.81 7.58 5.01
C MET A 409 6.78 7.37 3.84
N ALA A 410 6.81 8.30 2.89
CA ALA A 410 7.72 8.32 1.74
C ALA A 410 7.58 7.15 0.74
N ASN A 411 6.54 6.34 0.84
CA ASN A 411 6.32 5.19 -0.03
C ASN A 411 5.72 5.54 -1.39
N ALA A 412 5.00 6.67 -1.53
CA ALA A 412 4.23 6.97 -2.74
C ALA A 412 5.10 7.12 -3.98
N MET A 413 6.12 7.98 -3.95
CA MET A 413 7.03 8.17 -5.09
C MET A 413 7.83 6.88 -5.41
N PRO A 414 8.44 6.18 -4.45
CA PRO A 414 9.11 4.90 -4.72
C PRO A 414 8.21 3.84 -5.36
N GLN A 415 7.00 3.67 -4.86
CA GLN A 415 6.03 2.75 -5.46
C GLN A 415 5.60 3.20 -6.85
N ALA A 416 5.48 4.52 -7.10
CA ALA A 416 5.20 5.05 -8.42
C ALA A 416 6.34 4.79 -9.43
N ILE A 417 7.59 4.86 -8.99
CA ILE A 417 8.76 4.48 -9.79
C ILE A 417 8.62 3.02 -10.24
N GLY A 418 8.33 2.11 -9.32
CA GLY A 418 8.12 0.70 -9.62
C GLY A 418 6.94 0.46 -10.58
N ALA A 419 5.80 1.09 -10.29
CA ALA A 419 4.61 0.99 -11.11
C ALA A 419 4.81 1.47 -12.56
N GLN A 420 5.48 2.63 -12.72
CA GLN A 420 5.71 3.24 -14.04
C GLN A 420 6.70 2.45 -14.89
N ALA A 421 7.64 1.75 -14.27
CA ALA A 421 8.62 0.95 -15.01
C ALA A 421 8.02 -0.30 -15.67
N ILE A 422 6.88 -0.78 -15.19
CA ILE A 422 6.16 -1.93 -15.76
C ILE A 422 5.53 -1.55 -17.09
N ASP A 423 4.86 -0.42 -17.12
CA ASP A 423 4.20 0.13 -18.30
C ASP A 423 4.39 1.66 -18.33
N ARG A 424 5.28 2.10 -19.22
CA ARG A 424 5.64 3.52 -19.38
C ARG A 424 4.53 4.35 -20.06
N THR A 425 3.50 3.70 -20.58
CA THR A 425 2.36 4.35 -21.25
C THR A 425 1.18 4.56 -20.32
N ARG A 426 1.08 3.77 -19.24
CA ARG A 426 0.02 3.87 -18.25
C ARG A 426 0.26 5.05 -17.33
N GLN A 427 -0.77 5.85 -17.07
CA GLN A 427 -0.64 6.97 -16.15
C GLN A 427 -0.42 6.49 -14.71
N VAL A 428 0.62 7.00 -14.05
CA VAL A 428 0.91 6.77 -12.63
C VAL A 428 0.93 8.11 -11.90
N VAL A 429 0.13 8.22 -10.85
CA VAL A 429 -0.02 9.42 -10.03
C VAL A 429 0.37 9.11 -8.59
N ALA A 430 1.42 9.78 -8.09
CA ALA A 430 1.87 9.67 -6.70
C ALA A 430 1.25 10.78 -5.86
N LEU A 431 0.43 10.43 -4.88
CA LEU A 431 -0.13 11.34 -3.90
C LEU A 431 0.82 11.40 -2.70
N CYS A 432 1.66 12.40 -2.66
CA CYS A 432 2.69 12.56 -1.64
C CYS A 432 2.28 13.58 -0.58
N GLY A 433 2.57 13.29 0.68
CA GLY A 433 2.68 14.35 1.69
C GLY A 433 4.01 15.09 1.52
N ASP A 434 4.06 16.35 1.90
CA ASP A 434 5.28 17.15 1.87
C ASP A 434 6.40 16.53 2.72
N GLY A 435 6.08 16.11 3.95
CA GLY A 435 7.03 15.40 4.81
C GLY A 435 7.45 14.04 4.25
N GLY A 436 6.50 13.28 3.68
CA GLY A 436 6.80 11.98 3.05
C GLY A 436 7.69 12.14 1.82
N PHE A 437 7.38 13.07 0.93
CA PHE A 437 8.19 13.36 -0.24
C PHE A 437 9.62 13.77 0.15
N ALA A 438 9.75 14.65 1.14
CA ALA A 438 11.05 15.16 1.59
C ALA A 438 11.98 14.07 2.12
N MET A 439 11.44 13.00 2.75
CA MET A 439 12.24 11.91 3.33
C MET A 439 13.07 11.14 2.30
N LEU A 440 12.52 10.87 1.10
CA LEU A 440 13.21 10.15 0.01
C LEU A 440 13.30 11.00 -1.26
N MET A 441 13.25 12.32 -1.12
CA MET A 441 13.25 13.27 -2.23
C MET A 441 14.40 13.05 -3.22
N GLY A 442 15.57 12.60 -2.76
CA GLY A 442 16.72 12.35 -3.64
C GLY A 442 16.41 11.40 -4.80
N ASP A 443 15.46 10.48 -4.62
CA ASP A 443 15.12 9.51 -5.65
C ASP A 443 14.18 10.05 -6.75
N PHE A 444 13.65 11.26 -6.61
CA PHE A 444 12.92 11.83 -7.76
C PHE A 444 13.86 12.07 -8.97
N LEU A 445 15.18 12.18 -8.75
CA LEU A 445 16.19 12.17 -9.81
C LEU A 445 16.18 10.86 -10.61
N THR A 446 15.75 9.76 -10.02
CA THR A 446 15.57 8.48 -10.73
C THR A 446 14.50 8.59 -11.81
N LEU A 447 13.46 9.41 -11.62
CA LEU A 447 12.46 9.66 -12.65
C LEU A 447 13.05 10.30 -13.90
N ALA A 448 13.92 11.30 -13.73
CA ALA A 448 14.61 11.95 -14.84
C ALA A 448 15.59 10.97 -15.52
N GLN A 449 16.40 10.25 -14.74
CA GLN A 449 17.41 9.31 -15.24
C GLN A 449 16.78 8.16 -16.02
N GLN A 450 15.69 7.57 -15.50
CA GLN A 450 15.00 6.43 -16.10
C GLN A 450 13.91 6.87 -17.09
N LYS A 451 13.68 8.18 -17.25
CA LYS A 451 12.63 8.78 -18.09
C LYS A 451 11.24 8.20 -17.80
N LEU A 452 10.89 8.12 -16.52
CA LEU A 452 9.60 7.60 -16.04
C LEU A 452 8.59 8.75 -15.93
N PRO A 453 7.49 8.76 -16.69
CA PRO A 453 6.56 9.90 -16.75
C PRO A 453 5.58 9.97 -15.56
N VAL A 454 6.05 9.70 -14.35
CA VAL A 454 5.26 9.76 -13.12
C VAL A 454 4.74 11.17 -12.86
N LYS A 455 3.51 11.29 -12.38
CA LYS A 455 2.86 12.52 -11.94
C LYS A 455 2.91 12.57 -10.42
N ILE A 456 3.83 13.36 -9.86
CA ILE A 456 3.93 13.59 -8.42
C ILE A 456 3.02 14.75 -8.07
N VAL A 457 2.08 14.56 -7.14
CA VAL A 457 1.23 15.62 -6.59
C VAL A 457 1.49 15.69 -5.08
N ILE A 458 2.05 16.81 -4.63
CA ILE A 458 2.37 17.05 -3.23
C ILE A 458 1.21 17.80 -2.56
N PHE A 459 0.66 17.22 -1.51
CA PHE A 459 -0.24 17.87 -0.57
C PHE A 459 0.62 18.62 0.45
N ASN A 460 1.02 19.85 0.13
CA ASN A 460 1.96 20.65 0.91
C ASN A 460 1.20 21.47 1.95
N ASN A 461 1.04 20.93 3.15
CA ASN A 461 0.41 21.62 4.28
C ASN A 461 1.39 22.12 5.32
N SER A 462 2.69 21.96 5.12
CA SER A 462 3.79 22.37 6.00
C SER A 462 3.72 21.78 7.41
N VAL A 463 3.09 20.62 7.58
CA VAL A 463 2.95 19.95 8.87
C VAL A 463 2.86 18.43 8.74
N LEU A 464 3.33 17.69 9.73
CA LEU A 464 3.02 16.27 9.88
C LEU A 464 1.56 16.13 10.36
N GLY A 465 0.62 16.40 9.44
CA GLY A 465 -0.79 16.69 9.74
C GLY A 465 -1.51 15.55 10.46
N PHE A 466 -1.21 14.29 10.15
CA PHE A 466 -1.83 13.15 10.82
C PHE A 466 -1.40 13.08 12.30
N VAL A 467 -0.10 13.27 12.57
CA VAL A 467 0.47 13.30 13.93
C VAL A 467 -0.07 14.50 14.72
N ALA A 468 -0.09 15.68 14.10
CA ALA A 468 -0.64 16.88 14.72
C ALA A 468 -2.12 16.70 15.11
N MET A 469 -2.93 16.06 14.25
CA MET A 469 -4.33 15.75 14.52
C MET A 469 -4.49 14.76 15.70
N GLU A 470 -3.66 13.73 15.77
CA GLU A 470 -3.67 12.77 16.89
C GLU A 470 -3.25 13.45 18.21
N MET A 471 -2.23 14.32 18.17
CA MET A 471 -1.81 15.10 19.34
C MET A 471 -2.95 16.01 19.83
N LYS A 472 -3.63 16.72 18.93
CA LYS A 472 -4.81 17.55 19.26
C LYS A 472 -5.95 16.72 19.87
N ALA A 473 -6.24 15.55 19.29
CA ALA A 473 -7.26 14.64 19.83
C ALA A 473 -6.89 14.10 21.22
N GLY A 474 -5.60 13.95 21.51
CA GLY A 474 -5.08 13.59 22.84
C GLY A 474 -4.97 14.76 23.81
N GLY A 475 -5.20 16.01 23.37
CA GLY A 475 -5.08 17.23 24.18
C GLY A 475 -3.65 17.73 24.34
N TYR A 476 -2.73 17.32 23.47
CA TYR A 476 -1.33 17.77 23.46
C TYR A 476 -1.13 18.95 22.50
N LEU A 477 -0.13 19.77 22.78
CA LEU A 477 0.39 20.76 21.81
C LEU A 477 1.14 20.02 20.69
N THR A 478 1.14 20.61 19.50
CA THR A 478 1.66 19.97 18.27
C THR A 478 3.14 20.26 18.02
N ASP A 479 3.96 20.27 19.08
CA ASP A 479 5.38 20.55 18.95
C ASP A 479 6.11 19.49 18.12
N GLY A 480 7.03 19.94 17.25
CA GLY A 480 7.83 19.06 16.37
C GLY A 480 7.08 18.54 15.13
N THR A 481 5.87 19.02 14.85
CA THR A 481 5.12 18.64 13.66
C THR A 481 5.25 19.63 12.50
N GLU A 482 5.70 20.86 12.77
CA GLU A 482 5.89 21.88 11.73
C GLU A 482 7.01 21.53 10.76
N LEU A 483 6.80 21.79 9.48
CA LEU A 483 7.78 21.63 8.42
C LEU A 483 8.04 22.97 7.74
N LYS A 484 9.33 23.30 7.53
CA LYS A 484 9.76 24.44 6.72
C LYS A 484 10.14 23.94 5.35
N ASN A 485 9.16 23.90 4.46
CA ASN A 485 9.36 23.35 3.12
C ASN A 485 10.00 24.35 2.16
N PRO A 486 10.85 23.88 1.24
CA PRO A 486 11.27 24.66 0.08
C PRO A 486 10.12 24.75 -0.94
N ASP A 487 10.35 25.50 -2.01
CA ASP A 487 9.54 25.40 -3.23
C ASP A 487 9.92 24.11 -3.96
N PHE A 488 9.10 23.06 -3.83
CA PHE A 488 9.35 21.76 -4.44
C PHE A 488 9.25 21.81 -5.97
N ALA A 489 8.42 22.69 -6.54
CA ALA A 489 8.32 22.88 -7.98
C ALA A 489 9.62 23.49 -8.54
N ALA A 490 10.22 24.47 -7.87
CA ALA A 490 11.49 25.04 -8.26
C ALA A 490 12.65 24.00 -8.16
N ILE A 491 12.63 23.12 -7.16
CA ILE A 491 13.58 22.00 -7.05
C ILE A 491 13.42 21.03 -8.23
N ALA A 492 12.18 20.72 -8.62
CA ALA A 492 11.92 19.84 -9.77
C ALA A 492 12.47 20.43 -11.07
N GLU A 493 12.25 21.72 -11.31
CA GLU A 493 12.80 22.44 -12.48
C GLU A 493 14.34 22.39 -12.50
N ALA A 494 14.98 22.61 -11.34
CA ALA A 494 16.44 22.53 -11.24
C ALA A 494 16.99 21.11 -11.53
N ALA A 495 16.17 20.08 -11.37
CA ALA A 495 16.51 18.69 -11.69
C ALA A 495 16.09 18.27 -13.11
N GLY A 496 15.57 19.19 -13.93
CA GLY A 496 15.09 18.89 -15.29
C GLY A 496 13.74 18.16 -15.33
N ILE A 497 12.96 18.24 -14.26
CA ILE A 497 11.60 17.73 -14.16
C ILE A 497 10.65 18.92 -14.17
N LYS A 498 9.55 18.82 -14.93
CA LYS A 498 8.56 19.89 -14.98
C LYS A 498 7.98 20.13 -13.58
N GLY A 499 8.10 21.35 -13.06
CA GLY A 499 7.57 21.81 -11.78
C GLY A 499 6.36 22.71 -11.97
N ILE A 500 5.31 22.53 -11.19
CA ILE A 500 4.12 23.38 -11.17
C ILE A 500 3.79 23.68 -9.71
N ARG A 501 3.77 24.96 -9.32
CA ARG A 501 3.34 25.38 -8.00
C ARG A 501 1.94 25.93 -8.05
N VAL A 502 1.08 25.49 -7.14
CA VAL A 502 -0.35 25.87 -7.07
C VAL A 502 -0.67 26.41 -5.68
N GLU A 503 -1.12 27.67 -5.61
CA GLU A 503 -1.44 28.35 -4.35
C GLU A 503 -2.93 28.78 -4.26
N LYS A 504 -3.67 28.72 -5.37
CA LYS A 504 -5.08 29.06 -5.43
C LYS A 504 -5.94 27.90 -5.93
N ALA A 505 -7.11 27.75 -5.37
CA ALA A 505 -8.03 26.68 -5.76
C ALA A 505 -8.46 26.78 -7.24
N SER A 506 -8.61 28.00 -7.76
CA SER A 506 -8.94 28.27 -9.17
C SER A 506 -7.92 27.73 -10.17
N ASP A 507 -6.66 27.55 -9.75
CA ASP A 507 -5.57 27.13 -10.62
C ASP A 507 -5.38 25.60 -10.63
N VAL A 508 -6.01 24.86 -9.70
CA VAL A 508 -5.84 23.41 -9.53
C VAL A 508 -6.21 22.63 -10.79
N ASP A 509 -7.37 22.94 -11.39
CA ASP A 509 -7.86 22.20 -12.57
C ASP A 509 -6.90 22.35 -13.75
N ALA A 510 -6.46 23.58 -14.04
CA ALA A 510 -5.51 23.85 -15.13
C ALA A 510 -4.15 23.20 -14.90
N ALA A 511 -3.66 23.25 -13.66
CA ALA A 511 -2.39 22.64 -13.29
C ALA A 511 -2.40 21.11 -13.43
N LEU A 512 -3.48 20.46 -12.98
CA LEU A 512 -3.62 19.00 -13.11
C LEU A 512 -3.79 18.57 -14.58
N GLN A 513 -4.56 19.30 -15.38
CA GLN A 513 -4.70 19.04 -16.81
C GLN A 513 -3.36 19.14 -17.54
N ASP A 514 -2.59 20.20 -17.27
CA ASP A 514 -1.27 20.40 -17.84
C ASP A 514 -0.28 19.30 -17.38
N ALA A 515 -0.30 18.94 -16.10
CA ALA A 515 0.55 17.89 -15.56
C ALA A 515 0.22 16.51 -16.16
N PHE A 516 -1.06 16.18 -16.29
CA PHE A 516 -1.46 14.84 -16.76
C PHE A 516 -1.32 14.70 -18.28
N ALA A 517 -1.40 15.79 -19.04
CA ALA A 517 -1.14 15.79 -20.47
C ALA A 517 0.37 15.75 -20.80
N TYR A 518 1.25 16.16 -19.90
CA TYR A 518 2.69 16.20 -20.13
C TYR A 518 3.28 14.79 -20.25
N GLN A 519 4.12 14.57 -21.26
CA GLN A 519 4.67 13.23 -21.59
C GLN A 519 5.96 12.86 -20.82
N GLY A 520 6.33 13.62 -19.80
CA GLY A 520 7.49 13.38 -18.94
C GLY A 520 7.12 13.34 -17.45
N PRO A 521 8.11 13.18 -16.57
CA PRO A 521 7.90 13.33 -15.13
C PRO A 521 7.52 14.78 -14.82
N VAL A 522 6.57 14.94 -13.90
CA VAL A 522 6.11 16.24 -13.45
C VAL A 522 5.85 16.21 -11.95
N LEU A 523 6.14 17.32 -11.28
CA LEU A 523 5.85 17.54 -9.89
C LEU A 523 4.91 18.74 -9.75
N VAL A 524 3.76 18.53 -9.13
CA VAL A 524 2.78 19.57 -8.79
C VAL A 524 2.84 19.80 -7.28
N ASP A 525 3.37 20.95 -6.85
CA ASP A 525 3.45 21.36 -5.45
C ASP A 525 2.20 22.20 -5.10
N VAL A 526 1.24 21.59 -4.43
CA VAL A 526 -0.05 22.24 -4.11
C VAL A 526 -0.07 22.65 -2.64
N ILE A 527 -0.17 23.96 -2.38
CA ILE A 527 -0.24 24.49 -1.03
C ILE A 527 -1.64 24.29 -0.46
N THR A 528 -1.75 23.37 0.47
CA THR A 528 -3.02 22.97 1.09
C THR A 528 -3.17 23.50 2.51
N ALA A 529 -4.41 23.52 3.00
CA ALA A 529 -4.72 23.99 4.35
C ALA A 529 -3.98 23.16 5.43
N THR A 530 -3.25 23.85 6.31
CA THR A 530 -2.48 23.23 7.41
C THR A 530 -3.39 22.60 8.45
N GLU A 531 -4.50 23.26 8.79
CA GLU A 531 -5.38 22.91 9.91
C GLU A 531 -6.61 22.06 9.46
N GLU A 532 -6.53 21.41 8.31
CA GLU A 532 -7.62 20.55 7.83
C GLU A 532 -7.80 19.29 8.69
N LEU A 533 -9.02 19.09 9.21
CA LEU A 533 -9.35 17.95 10.05
C LEU A 533 -9.96 16.80 9.26
N ALA A 534 -9.45 15.61 9.47
CA ALA A 534 -10.08 14.38 9.04
C ALA A 534 -10.92 13.81 10.19
N MET A 535 -12.20 14.17 10.25
CA MET A 535 -13.08 13.69 11.32
C MET A 535 -13.20 12.16 11.26
N PRO A 536 -13.01 11.45 12.39
CA PRO A 536 -13.20 10.00 12.46
C PRO A 536 -14.69 9.63 12.31
N PRO A 537 -15.01 8.38 11.96
CA PRO A 537 -16.40 7.89 11.81
C PRO A 537 -17.27 8.08 13.05
N GLN A 538 -16.66 8.07 14.22
CA GLN A 538 -17.28 8.34 15.51
C GLN A 538 -16.29 9.11 16.39
N ILE A 539 -16.76 10.21 16.96
CA ILE A 539 -15.99 10.98 17.93
C ILE A 539 -16.29 10.42 19.33
N LYS A 540 -15.26 9.88 20.00
CA LYS A 540 -15.38 9.45 21.38
C LYS A 540 -15.32 10.64 22.32
N PHE A 541 -15.98 10.53 23.48
CA PHE A 541 -15.98 11.59 24.51
C PHE A 541 -14.56 12.02 24.90
N GLU A 542 -13.63 11.08 25.04
CA GLU A 542 -12.22 11.40 25.38
C GLU A 542 -11.53 12.20 24.28
N GLN A 543 -11.85 11.98 23.01
CA GLN A 543 -11.32 12.77 21.89
C GLN A 543 -11.88 14.20 21.90
N ALA A 544 -13.19 14.36 22.15
CA ALA A 544 -13.81 15.69 22.27
C ALA A 544 -13.22 16.47 23.47
N LYS A 545 -13.02 15.78 24.61
CA LYS A 545 -12.34 16.34 25.79
C LYS A 545 -10.89 16.69 25.50
N GLY A 546 -10.14 15.83 24.80
CA GLY A 546 -8.76 16.10 24.41
C GLY A 546 -8.67 17.33 23.52
N PHE A 547 -9.53 17.43 22.50
CA PHE A 547 -9.59 18.60 21.61
C PHE A 547 -9.89 19.90 22.36
N SER A 548 -10.83 19.88 23.30
CA SER A 548 -11.14 21.04 24.15
C SER A 548 -9.95 21.42 25.02
N LEU A 549 -9.22 20.44 25.55
CA LEU A 549 -8.01 20.67 26.34
C LEU A 549 -6.86 21.24 25.48
N TYR A 550 -6.71 20.75 24.24
CA TYR A 550 -5.75 21.32 23.27
C TYR A 550 -6.04 22.80 23.01
N MET A 551 -7.30 23.15 22.68
CA MET A 551 -7.66 24.55 22.43
C MET A 551 -7.36 25.45 23.62
N LEU A 552 -7.66 25.00 24.83
CA LEU A 552 -7.34 25.75 26.06
C LEU A 552 -5.82 25.91 26.24
N ARG A 553 -5.05 24.85 26.05
CA ARG A 553 -3.58 24.89 26.17
C ARG A 553 -2.94 25.78 25.11
N ALA A 554 -3.41 25.72 23.88
CA ALA A 554 -2.93 26.57 22.78
C ALA A 554 -3.12 28.07 23.13
N VAL A 555 -4.30 28.46 23.62
CA VAL A 555 -4.56 29.84 24.05
C VAL A 555 -3.64 30.26 25.20
N ILE A 556 -3.50 29.44 26.24
CA ILE A 556 -2.64 29.73 27.40
C ILE A 556 -1.17 29.84 26.99
N SER A 557 -0.73 29.04 26.00
CA SER A 557 0.66 29.06 25.52
C SER A 557 0.94 30.12 24.46
N GLY A 558 0.00 31.05 24.20
CA GLY A 558 0.17 32.13 23.23
C GLY A 558 -0.01 31.68 21.77
N ARG A 559 -0.55 30.47 21.52
CA ARG A 559 -0.83 29.90 20.18
C ARG A 559 -2.32 29.99 19.81
N GLY A 560 -2.99 31.04 20.25
CA GLY A 560 -4.42 31.27 19.98
C GLY A 560 -4.76 31.39 18.50
N ASP A 561 -3.80 31.84 17.68
CA ASP A 561 -3.95 31.97 16.22
C ASP A 561 -4.23 30.60 15.56
N GLU A 562 -3.64 29.51 16.07
CA GLU A 562 -3.88 28.15 15.59
C GLU A 562 -5.33 27.73 15.81
N VAL A 563 -5.93 28.10 16.95
CA VAL A 563 -7.33 27.81 17.26
C VAL A 563 -8.25 28.59 16.32
N ILE A 564 -7.89 29.84 16.00
CA ILE A 564 -8.64 30.67 15.05
C ILE A 564 -8.54 30.09 13.65
N GLU A 565 -7.37 29.69 13.21
CA GLU A 565 -7.14 29.10 11.90
C GLU A 565 -7.88 27.77 11.77
N LEU A 566 -7.78 26.92 12.79
CA LEU A 566 -8.53 25.67 12.89
C LEU A 566 -10.06 25.90 12.72
N ALA A 567 -10.60 26.92 13.39
CA ALA A 567 -12.01 27.26 13.30
C ALA A 567 -12.40 27.76 11.91
N LYS A 568 -11.59 28.63 11.30
CA LYS A 568 -11.81 29.15 9.95
C LYS A 568 -11.79 28.03 8.90
N THR A 569 -10.81 27.14 8.99
CA THR A 569 -10.63 26.03 8.03
C THR A 569 -11.77 25.02 8.10
N ASN A 570 -12.32 24.74 9.29
CA ASN A 570 -13.24 23.61 9.46
C ASN A 570 -14.71 23.99 9.71
N TRP A 571 -15.01 25.16 10.28
CA TRP A 571 -16.37 25.54 10.69
C TRP A 571 -16.87 26.87 10.12
N LEU A 572 -15.97 27.73 9.62
CA LEU A 572 -16.32 29.04 9.07
C LEU A 572 -16.06 29.15 7.56
N ARG A 573 -16.21 28.04 6.85
CA ARG A 573 -15.99 27.92 5.38
C ARG A 573 -16.93 28.79 4.56
#